data_80d5b2f02dcb7e2119dab2714afe5d4e
#
_entry.id   80d5b2f02dcb7e2119dab2714afe5d4e
#
_cell.length_a   1.000
_cell.length_b   1.000
_cell.length_c   1.000
_cell.angle_alpha   90.00
_cell.angle_beta   90.00
_cell.angle_gamma   90.00
#
_symmetry.space_group_name_H-M   'P 1'
#
loop_
_entity.id
_entity.type
_entity.pdbx_description
1 polymer ?
#
loop_
_entity_poly.entity_id
_entity_poly.type
_entity_poly.pdbx_seq_one_letter_code
_entity_poly.pdbx_strand_id
1 'polypeptide(L)'
;MTAQGRIVWVSGPAVRADGMADAKMYETVTVGNSKLVGEVIRLTGDVAFIQVYESTSGLKPGEPVVGTGNPLSVLLGPGIIGQLYDGIQRPLKELSKASGSFIGRGITTTPVDMVKTYHFVPVASNGDEVLPGNVIGTVQETDLIEHSIMVPPNHPGGKISNIVSEGDYNLETELASAEKDGQNVPLKMYHKWPVRKPRPYNTRYDATVPLLTGQRVIDTFFPIAKGGTGSIPGAFGTGKTVTLHQIAKWANSQVVVYIGCGERGNEMTEVLVEFPHLKDPRSGKPLMDRTVLVANTSNMPVAAREASIYTGVTIA
;
A
#
# COMPACT_ATOMS: atom_id res chain seq x y z
N MET A 1 -22.82 -13.74 -1.42
CA MET A 1 -22.69 -14.03 0.02
C MET A 1 -21.21 -14.09 0.33
N THR A 2 -20.78 -13.70 1.51
CA THR A 2 -19.37 -13.87 1.94
C THR A 2 -19.16 -15.31 2.38
N ALA A 3 -18.05 -15.93 1.98
CA ALA A 3 -17.71 -17.29 2.35
C ALA A 3 -17.59 -17.41 3.89
N GLN A 4 -18.14 -18.47 4.47
CA GLN A 4 -18.05 -18.75 5.89
C GLN A 4 -17.72 -20.21 6.10
N GLY A 5 -16.62 -20.47 6.81
CA GLY A 5 -16.14 -21.81 7.06
C GLY A 5 -15.59 -21.97 8.46
N ARG A 6 -14.96 -23.12 8.72
CA ARG A 6 -14.33 -23.45 9.99
C ARG A 6 -12.93 -24.02 9.79
N ILE A 7 -12.04 -23.68 10.71
CA ILE A 7 -10.68 -24.23 10.72
C ILE A 7 -10.75 -25.74 10.95
N VAL A 8 -10.09 -26.51 10.08
CA VAL A 8 -9.93 -27.96 10.24
C VAL A 8 -8.47 -28.35 10.52
N TRP A 9 -7.52 -27.48 10.22
CA TRP A 9 -6.11 -27.75 10.43
C TRP A 9 -5.28 -26.46 10.48
N VAL A 10 -4.25 -26.43 11.34
CA VAL A 10 -3.31 -25.32 11.49
C VAL A 10 -1.87 -25.86 11.52
N SER A 11 -0.97 -25.28 10.74
CA SER A 11 0.47 -25.57 10.82
C SER A 11 1.29 -24.34 10.41
N GLY A 12 2.03 -23.77 11.36
CA GLY A 12 2.74 -22.52 11.12
C GLY A 12 1.76 -21.44 10.63
N PRO A 13 2.10 -20.65 9.59
CA PRO A 13 1.22 -19.62 9.06
C PRO A 13 0.09 -20.17 8.18
N ALA A 14 0.04 -21.48 7.92
CA ALA A 14 -0.95 -22.10 7.05
C ALA A 14 -2.14 -22.64 7.84
N VAL A 15 -3.35 -22.36 7.35
CA VAL A 15 -4.62 -22.81 7.89
C VAL A 15 -5.43 -23.46 6.78
N ARG A 16 -6.12 -24.55 7.10
CA ARG A 16 -7.15 -25.14 6.22
C ARG A 16 -8.51 -24.94 6.86
N ALA A 17 -9.45 -24.46 6.05
CA ALA A 17 -10.83 -24.28 6.46
C ALA A 17 -11.76 -25.01 5.49
N ASP A 18 -12.77 -25.67 6.00
CA ASP A 18 -13.89 -26.26 5.24
C ASP A 18 -15.08 -25.29 5.16
N GLY A 19 -16.09 -25.63 4.33
CA GLY A 19 -17.24 -24.79 4.11
C GLY A 19 -16.99 -23.52 3.31
N MET A 20 -15.84 -23.42 2.63
CA MET A 20 -15.38 -22.23 1.92
C MET A 20 -15.67 -22.27 0.40
N ALA A 21 -16.74 -22.94 -0.03
CA ALA A 21 -17.07 -23.09 -1.46
C ALA A 21 -17.26 -21.76 -2.19
N ASP A 22 -17.74 -20.72 -1.51
CA ASP A 22 -17.98 -19.39 -2.08
C ASP A 22 -16.74 -18.49 -2.06
N ALA A 23 -15.61 -18.94 -1.48
CA ALA A 23 -14.38 -18.17 -1.42
C ALA A 23 -13.73 -18.05 -2.79
N LYS A 24 -13.01 -16.94 -2.99
CA LYS A 24 -12.25 -16.68 -4.22
C LYS A 24 -10.75 -16.80 -3.96
N MET A 25 -10.00 -17.12 -5.02
CA MET A 25 -8.54 -17.09 -4.97
C MET A 25 -8.06 -15.67 -4.61
N TYR A 26 -7.09 -15.59 -3.70
CA TYR A 26 -6.51 -14.36 -3.17
C TYR A 26 -7.50 -13.48 -2.38
N GLU A 27 -8.66 -14.02 -2.02
CA GLU A 27 -9.58 -13.32 -1.12
C GLU A 27 -8.97 -13.21 0.26
N THR A 28 -9.06 -12.03 0.86
CA THR A 28 -8.72 -11.85 2.28
C THR A 28 -9.81 -12.42 3.16
N VAL A 29 -9.40 -13.09 4.22
CA VAL A 29 -10.28 -13.72 5.19
C VAL A 29 -9.88 -13.33 6.61
N THR A 30 -10.84 -13.32 7.52
CA THR A 30 -10.59 -13.27 8.95
C THR A 30 -10.59 -14.68 9.52
N VAL A 31 -9.54 -15.03 10.27
CA VAL A 31 -9.28 -16.39 10.74
C VAL A 31 -9.34 -16.44 12.27
N GLY A 32 -10.19 -17.33 12.77
CA GLY A 32 -10.34 -17.61 14.20
C GLY A 32 -11.09 -16.52 14.97
N ASN A 33 -11.29 -16.77 16.24
CA ASN A 33 -11.93 -15.83 17.18
C ASN A 33 -11.10 -14.54 17.35
N SER A 34 -9.79 -14.63 17.16
CA SER A 34 -8.87 -13.48 17.17
C SER A 34 -8.93 -12.64 15.90
N LYS A 35 -9.72 -13.02 14.89
CA LYS A 35 -9.89 -12.29 13.60
C LYS A 35 -8.59 -11.98 12.89
N LEU A 36 -7.65 -12.93 12.87
CA LEU A 36 -6.37 -12.76 12.18
C LEU A 36 -6.60 -12.58 10.68
N VAL A 37 -5.83 -11.69 10.05
CA VAL A 37 -5.92 -11.47 8.61
C VAL A 37 -5.15 -12.57 7.87
N GLY A 38 -5.80 -13.19 6.89
CA GLY A 38 -5.21 -14.19 6.01
C GLY A 38 -5.67 -14.03 4.56
N GLU A 39 -5.04 -14.76 3.66
CA GLU A 39 -5.36 -14.79 2.23
C GLU A 39 -5.57 -16.22 1.76
N VAL A 40 -6.59 -16.46 0.96
CA VAL A 40 -6.84 -17.74 0.32
C VAL A 40 -5.81 -17.97 -0.79
N ILE A 41 -4.93 -18.96 -0.62
CA ILE A 41 -3.86 -19.27 -1.56
C ILE A 41 -4.14 -20.50 -2.43
N ARG A 42 -5.14 -21.31 -2.07
CA ARG A 42 -5.58 -22.48 -2.84
C ARG A 42 -6.99 -22.86 -2.42
N LEU A 43 -7.77 -23.30 -3.40
CA LEU A 43 -9.10 -23.87 -3.21
C LEU A 43 -9.15 -25.30 -3.76
N THR A 44 -9.80 -26.20 -3.03
CA THR A 44 -10.02 -27.58 -3.45
C THR A 44 -11.39 -28.03 -2.98
N GLY A 45 -12.39 -28.00 -3.88
CA GLY A 45 -13.79 -28.17 -3.50
C GLY A 45 -14.24 -27.06 -2.55
N ASP A 46 -14.75 -27.44 -1.39
CA ASP A 46 -15.18 -26.53 -0.32
C ASP A 46 -14.07 -26.19 0.70
N VAL A 47 -12.85 -26.71 0.49
CA VAL A 47 -11.70 -26.49 1.37
C VAL A 47 -10.83 -25.38 0.85
N ALA A 48 -10.62 -24.34 1.67
CA ALA A 48 -9.66 -23.28 1.43
C ALA A 48 -8.35 -23.51 2.18
N PHE A 49 -7.23 -23.32 1.49
CA PHE A 49 -5.90 -23.17 2.09
C PHE A 49 -5.63 -21.67 2.25
N ILE A 50 -5.33 -21.28 3.47
CA ILE A 50 -5.22 -19.86 3.85
C ILE A 50 -3.83 -19.65 4.42
N GLN A 51 -3.17 -18.61 3.97
CA GLN A 51 -1.93 -18.12 4.53
C GLN A 51 -2.22 -16.91 5.41
N VAL A 52 -1.91 -17.02 6.72
CA VAL A 52 -2.19 -15.98 7.71
C VAL A 52 -1.00 -15.05 7.83
N TYR A 53 -1.26 -13.75 7.83
CA TYR A 53 -0.25 -12.69 7.92
C TYR A 53 0.27 -12.42 9.33
N GLU A 54 -0.38 -13.02 10.32
CA GLU A 54 -0.07 -12.86 11.74
C GLU A 54 0.28 -14.21 12.39
N SER A 55 0.74 -14.18 13.64
CA SER A 55 1.02 -15.42 14.38
C SER A 55 -0.26 -16.21 14.62
N THR A 56 -0.27 -17.46 14.18
CA THR A 56 -1.39 -18.41 14.34
C THR A 56 -1.39 -19.14 15.69
N SER A 57 -0.45 -18.82 16.58
CA SER A 57 -0.37 -19.45 17.90
C SER A 57 -1.69 -19.34 18.66
N GLY A 58 -2.23 -20.47 19.13
CA GLY A 58 -3.48 -20.51 19.87
C GLY A 58 -4.75 -20.64 19.02
N LEU A 59 -4.66 -20.61 17.67
CA LEU A 59 -5.79 -20.99 16.81
C LEU A 59 -6.11 -22.48 16.99
N LYS A 60 -7.40 -22.79 16.96
CA LYS A 60 -7.90 -24.17 17.16
C LYS A 60 -8.80 -24.60 16.00
N PRO A 61 -8.81 -25.89 15.64
CA PRO A 61 -9.85 -26.44 14.78
C PRO A 61 -11.25 -26.12 15.33
N GLY A 62 -12.19 -25.86 14.43
CA GLY A 62 -13.57 -25.47 14.77
C GLY A 62 -13.79 -23.95 14.86
N GLU A 63 -12.74 -23.13 15.00
CA GLU A 63 -12.89 -21.68 14.99
C GLU A 63 -13.35 -21.15 13.61
N PRO A 64 -14.06 -20.01 13.56
CA PRO A 64 -14.64 -19.51 12.34
C PRO A 64 -13.58 -18.95 11.36
N VAL A 65 -13.89 -19.05 10.08
CA VAL A 65 -13.20 -18.35 9.00
C VAL A 65 -14.25 -17.60 8.18
N VAL A 66 -14.04 -16.30 7.97
CA VAL A 66 -15.02 -15.45 7.26
C VAL A 66 -14.31 -14.72 6.13
N GLY A 67 -14.81 -14.88 4.91
CA GLY A 67 -14.34 -14.15 3.73
C GLY A 67 -14.75 -12.67 3.76
N THR A 68 -13.95 -11.83 3.12
CA THR A 68 -14.26 -10.40 2.96
C THR A 68 -14.91 -10.09 1.60
N GLY A 69 -14.91 -11.06 0.69
CA GLY A 69 -15.33 -10.89 -0.71
C GLY A 69 -14.30 -10.19 -1.60
N ASN A 70 -13.20 -9.69 -1.03
CA ASN A 70 -12.21 -8.88 -1.73
C ASN A 70 -10.78 -9.39 -1.50
N PRO A 71 -9.88 -9.25 -2.48
CA PRO A 71 -8.46 -9.53 -2.30
C PRO A 71 -7.79 -8.49 -1.41
N LEU A 72 -6.58 -8.79 -0.94
CA LEU A 72 -5.74 -7.83 -0.25
C LEU A 72 -5.57 -6.57 -1.11
N SER A 73 -6.00 -5.45 -0.58
CA SER A 73 -6.01 -4.17 -1.29
C SER A 73 -5.42 -3.08 -0.41
N VAL A 74 -4.73 -2.15 -1.03
CA VAL A 74 -4.23 -0.94 -0.37
C VAL A 74 -5.14 0.24 -0.66
N LEU A 75 -5.26 1.14 0.30
CA LEU A 75 -5.90 2.42 0.14
C LEU A 75 -4.87 3.39 -0.45
N LEU A 76 -5.21 4.02 -1.57
CA LEU A 76 -4.39 4.99 -2.28
C LEU A 76 -5.10 6.35 -2.26
N GLY A 77 -4.47 7.36 -1.70
CA GLY A 77 -4.98 8.71 -1.56
C GLY A 77 -4.11 9.56 -0.64
N PRO A 78 -4.45 10.83 -0.40
CA PRO A 78 -3.68 11.71 0.46
C PRO A 78 -3.55 11.17 1.90
N GLY A 79 -2.42 11.43 2.54
CA GLY A 79 -2.10 10.97 3.89
C GLY A 79 -1.23 9.72 3.95
N ILE A 80 -0.83 9.16 2.80
CA ILE A 80 0.08 8.02 2.73
C ILE A 80 1.54 8.46 2.89
N ILE A 81 1.89 9.61 2.32
CA ILE A 81 3.25 10.15 2.39
C ILE A 81 3.61 10.47 3.84
N GLY A 82 4.84 10.15 4.22
CA GLY A 82 5.32 10.33 5.60
C GLY A 82 4.90 9.23 6.58
N GLN A 83 4.14 8.24 6.11
CA GLN A 83 3.67 7.16 6.96
C GLN A 83 4.63 5.97 7.00
N LEU A 84 4.46 5.20 8.07
CA LEU A 84 5.16 3.96 8.32
C LEU A 84 4.14 2.83 8.47
N TYR A 85 4.17 1.90 7.55
CA TYR A 85 3.24 0.77 7.46
C TYR A 85 3.90 -0.57 7.77
N ASP A 86 3.09 -1.54 8.13
CA ASP A 86 3.45 -2.96 8.04
C ASP A 86 3.16 -3.53 6.63
N GLY A 87 3.38 -4.85 6.45
CA GLY A 87 3.22 -5.52 5.15
C GLY A 87 1.81 -5.54 4.57
N ILE A 88 0.78 -5.19 5.33
CA ILE A 88 -0.63 -5.12 4.90
C ILE A 88 -1.25 -3.74 5.06
N GLN A 89 -0.40 -2.70 5.03
CA GLN A 89 -0.78 -1.29 5.12
C GLN A 89 -1.45 -0.89 6.46
N ARG A 90 -1.08 -1.49 7.59
CA ARG A 90 -1.49 -0.99 8.90
C ARG A 90 -0.45 0.04 9.39
N PRO A 91 -0.85 1.27 9.79
CA PRO A 91 0.08 2.28 10.30
C PRO A 91 0.68 1.82 11.64
N LEU A 92 2.01 1.71 11.72
CA LEU A 92 2.69 1.22 12.93
C LEU A 92 2.49 2.14 14.14
N LYS A 93 2.35 3.45 13.92
CA LYS A 93 2.04 4.41 14.98
C LYS A 93 0.69 4.12 15.64
N GLU A 94 -0.34 3.82 14.83
CA GLU A 94 -1.67 3.51 15.33
C GLU A 94 -1.71 2.12 15.99
N LEU A 95 -0.98 1.16 15.45
CA LEU A 95 -0.80 -0.15 16.08
C LEU A 95 -0.16 -0.02 17.46
N SER A 96 0.90 0.80 17.58
CA SER A 96 1.58 1.05 18.87
C SER A 96 0.67 1.75 19.88
N LYS A 97 -0.19 2.68 19.46
CA LYS A 97 -1.20 3.29 20.33
C LYS A 97 -2.22 2.29 20.84
N ALA A 98 -2.65 1.35 19.96
CA ALA A 98 -3.67 0.37 20.28
C ALA A 98 -3.16 -0.81 21.14
N SER A 99 -1.89 -1.20 20.99
CA SER A 99 -1.35 -2.42 21.61
C SER A 99 -0.06 -2.24 22.41
N GLY A 100 0.47 -1.01 22.50
CA GLY A 100 1.72 -0.72 23.20
C GLY A 100 2.95 -1.17 22.41
N SER A 101 3.99 -1.65 23.10
CA SER A 101 5.29 -1.99 22.50
C SER A 101 5.27 -3.27 21.64
N PHE A 102 4.22 -4.07 21.70
CA PHE A 102 4.07 -5.29 20.93
C PHE A 102 2.87 -5.18 20.00
N ILE A 103 3.01 -5.61 18.74
CA ILE A 103 1.89 -5.65 17.80
C ILE A 103 0.90 -6.72 18.25
N GLY A 104 -0.28 -6.29 18.72
CA GLY A 104 -1.37 -7.17 19.08
C GLY A 104 -1.95 -7.87 17.85
N ARG A 105 -2.44 -9.12 18.06
CA ARG A 105 -3.05 -9.92 16.98
C ARG A 105 -4.47 -9.47 16.68
N GLY A 106 -4.85 -9.54 15.40
CA GLY A 106 -6.21 -9.22 14.94
C GLY A 106 -6.59 -7.75 15.06
N ILE A 107 -5.61 -6.85 15.27
CA ILE A 107 -5.88 -5.42 15.35
C ILE A 107 -6.06 -4.88 13.93
N THR A 108 -7.20 -4.24 13.71
CA THR A 108 -7.51 -3.54 12.46
C THR A 108 -7.38 -2.04 12.69
N THR A 109 -6.69 -1.36 11.80
CA THR A 109 -6.54 0.11 11.82
C THR A 109 -6.85 0.66 10.44
N THR A 110 -7.29 1.93 10.36
CA THR A 110 -7.42 2.61 9.07
C THR A 110 -6.03 2.98 8.55
N PRO A 111 -5.75 2.77 7.25
CA PRO A 111 -4.42 3.07 6.68
C PRO A 111 -4.02 4.54 6.76
N VAL A 112 -4.98 5.45 6.75
CA VAL A 112 -4.80 6.89 6.81
C VAL A 112 -5.82 7.52 7.76
N ASP A 113 -5.57 8.75 8.17
CA ASP A 113 -6.53 9.53 8.96
C ASP A 113 -7.68 9.99 8.05
N MET A 114 -8.85 9.35 8.22
CA MET A 114 -10.04 9.63 7.40
C MET A 114 -10.72 10.96 7.76
N VAL A 115 -10.41 11.54 8.92
CA VAL A 115 -11.01 12.79 9.42
C VAL A 115 -10.20 14.02 9.00
N LYS A 116 -8.90 13.83 8.75
CA LYS A 116 -8.02 14.90 8.30
C LYS A 116 -8.56 15.55 7.03
N THR A 117 -8.61 16.90 7.02
CA THR A 117 -9.01 17.67 5.85
C THR A 117 -7.81 18.06 4.99
N TYR A 118 -8.05 18.16 3.69
CA TYR A 118 -7.10 18.62 2.68
C TYR A 118 -7.76 19.69 1.84
N HIS A 119 -7.00 20.72 1.49
CA HIS A 119 -7.46 21.78 0.61
C HIS A 119 -7.51 21.27 -0.83
N PHE A 120 -8.70 21.04 -1.34
CA PHE A 120 -8.94 20.53 -2.69
C PHE A 120 -9.10 21.68 -3.66
N VAL A 121 -8.33 21.64 -4.75
CA VAL A 121 -8.44 22.58 -5.87
C VAL A 121 -8.94 21.81 -7.09
N PRO A 122 -10.17 22.04 -7.57
CA PRO A 122 -10.70 21.35 -8.74
C PRO A 122 -9.96 21.79 -10.02
N VAL A 123 -9.64 20.81 -10.89
CA VAL A 123 -9.10 21.02 -12.23
C VAL A 123 -10.17 20.77 -13.29
N ALA A 124 -11.05 19.80 -13.03
CA ALA A 124 -12.17 19.48 -13.89
C ALA A 124 -13.41 20.33 -13.54
N SER A 125 -14.36 20.42 -14.45
CA SER A 125 -15.59 21.19 -14.33
C SER A 125 -16.83 20.32 -14.56
N ASN A 126 -17.98 20.78 -14.10
CA ASN A 126 -19.26 20.14 -14.41
C ASN A 126 -19.46 20.08 -15.93
N GLY A 127 -19.80 18.90 -16.42
CA GLY A 127 -20.00 18.64 -17.85
C GLY A 127 -18.79 18.08 -18.58
N ASP A 128 -17.61 18.08 -17.99
CA ASP A 128 -16.42 17.48 -18.58
C ASP A 128 -16.57 15.95 -18.67
N GLU A 129 -16.06 15.37 -19.75
CA GLU A 129 -15.98 13.93 -19.90
C GLU A 129 -14.66 13.42 -19.31
N VAL A 130 -14.73 12.50 -18.38
CA VAL A 130 -13.56 11.94 -17.69
C VAL A 130 -13.44 10.44 -17.89
N LEU A 131 -12.23 9.99 -18.08
CA LEU A 131 -11.84 8.60 -18.21
C LEU A 131 -10.96 8.17 -17.01
N PRO A 132 -10.86 6.87 -16.72
CA PRO A 132 -9.91 6.36 -15.75
C PRO A 132 -8.50 6.93 -15.97
N GLY A 133 -7.90 7.48 -14.91
CA GLY A 133 -6.60 8.14 -14.95
C GLY A 133 -6.63 9.66 -15.17
N ASN A 134 -7.77 10.24 -15.58
CA ASN A 134 -7.86 11.70 -15.65
C ASN A 134 -7.83 12.32 -14.25
N VAL A 135 -7.16 13.45 -14.12
CA VAL A 135 -7.08 14.23 -12.87
C VAL A 135 -8.31 15.14 -12.78
N ILE A 136 -8.99 15.08 -11.64
CA ILE A 136 -10.18 15.93 -11.36
C ILE A 136 -9.85 17.11 -10.46
N GLY A 137 -8.73 17.07 -9.76
CA GLY A 137 -8.26 18.15 -8.88
C GLY A 137 -6.96 17.78 -8.20
N THR A 138 -6.44 18.68 -7.38
CA THR A 138 -5.20 18.50 -6.61
C THR A 138 -5.39 18.85 -5.15
N VAL A 139 -4.55 18.31 -4.28
CA VAL A 139 -4.43 18.67 -2.87
C VAL A 139 -2.95 18.75 -2.48
N GLN A 140 -2.58 19.70 -1.64
CA GLN A 140 -1.24 19.72 -1.06
C GLN A 140 -1.15 18.71 0.08
N GLU A 141 -0.49 17.58 -0.14
CA GLU A 141 -0.38 16.50 0.86
C GLU A 141 0.73 16.77 1.87
N THR A 142 1.90 17.15 1.37
CA THR A 142 3.07 17.58 2.17
C THR A 142 3.65 18.86 1.57
N ASP A 143 4.65 19.44 2.23
CA ASP A 143 5.37 20.61 1.69
C ASP A 143 6.08 20.36 0.34
N LEU A 144 6.29 19.09 -0.01
CA LEU A 144 7.00 18.68 -1.23
C LEU A 144 6.09 18.05 -2.28
N ILE A 145 4.93 17.54 -1.90
CA ILE A 145 4.08 16.73 -2.78
C ILE A 145 2.70 17.35 -2.92
N GLU A 146 2.41 17.79 -4.13
CA GLU A 146 1.05 18.05 -4.60
C GLU A 146 0.47 16.73 -5.13
N HIS A 147 -0.59 16.25 -4.49
CA HIS A 147 -1.25 15.00 -4.80
C HIS A 147 -2.35 15.22 -5.84
N SER A 148 -2.24 14.59 -7.00
CA SER A 148 -3.27 14.62 -8.03
C SER A 148 -4.39 13.63 -7.72
N ILE A 149 -5.61 14.13 -7.58
CA ILE A 149 -6.80 13.29 -7.39
C ILE A 149 -7.29 12.83 -8.75
N MET A 150 -7.20 11.53 -9.01
CA MET A 150 -7.55 10.96 -10.30
C MET A 150 -8.81 10.12 -10.25
N VAL A 151 -9.47 9.98 -11.39
CA VAL A 151 -10.51 8.99 -11.63
C VAL A 151 -9.88 7.58 -11.49
N PRO A 152 -10.33 6.75 -10.54
CA PRO A 152 -9.73 5.44 -10.29
C PRO A 152 -9.77 4.52 -11.53
N PRO A 153 -8.77 3.62 -11.70
CA PRO A 153 -8.74 2.74 -12.88
C PRO A 153 -9.92 1.75 -13.01
N ASN A 154 -10.63 1.49 -11.93
CA ASN A 154 -11.83 0.64 -11.89
C ASN A 154 -13.13 1.44 -11.98
N HIS A 155 -13.07 2.76 -12.08
CA HIS A 155 -14.21 3.64 -12.28
C HIS A 155 -14.63 3.61 -13.77
N PRO A 156 -15.92 3.60 -14.10
CA PRO A 156 -16.35 3.53 -15.49
C PRO A 156 -16.03 4.80 -16.32
N GLY A 157 -15.65 5.90 -15.68
CA GLY A 157 -15.57 7.21 -16.30
C GLY A 157 -16.98 7.82 -16.50
N GLY A 158 -17.10 8.77 -17.40
CA GLY A 158 -18.36 9.40 -17.78
C GLY A 158 -18.32 10.91 -17.70
N LYS A 159 -19.49 11.55 -17.77
CA LYS A 159 -19.63 13.00 -17.71
C LYS A 159 -19.77 13.46 -16.26
N ILE A 160 -18.96 14.41 -15.82
CA ILE A 160 -19.06 14.98 -14.47
C ILE A 160 -20.45 15.65 -14.32
N SER A 161 -21.23 15.09 -13.43
CA SER A 161 -22.57 15.60 -13.10
C SER A 161 -22.53 16.63 -11.98
N ASN A 162 -21.56 16.47 -11.06
CA ASN A 162 -21.29 17.39 -9.96
C ASN A 162 -19.83 17.31 -9.55
N ILE A 163 -19.21 18.46 -9.23
CA ILE A 163 -17.91 18.60 -8.59
C ILE A 163 -17.96 19.71 -7.55
N VAL A 164 -17.36 19.48 -6.37
CA VAL A 164 -17.32 20.49 -5.31
C VAL A 164 -16.42 21.65 -5.71
N SER A 165 -16.68 22.83 -5.15
CA SER A 165 -15.82 24.01 -5.29
C SER A 165 -14.52 23.82 -4.53
N GLU A 166 -13.54 24.68 -4.79
CA GLU A 166 -12.31 24.78 -3.98
C GLU A 166 -12.66 24.95 -2.49
N GLY A 167 -11.98 24.14 -1.64
CA GLY A 167 -12.23 24.14 -0.20
C GLY A 167 -11.60 22.97 0.53
N ASP A 168 -11.82 22.93 1.84
CA ASP A 168 -11.26 21.91 2.73
C ASP A 168 -12.22 20.73 2.90
N TYR A 169 -11.79 19.55 2.51
CA TYR A 169 -12.58 18.33 2.54
C TYR A 169 -11.80 17.17 3.16
N ASN A 170 -12.50 16.26 3.82
CA ASN A 170 -11.92 15.03 4.31
C ASN A 170 -11.99 13.92 3.24
N LEU A 171 -11.32 12.79 3.51
CA LEU A 171 -11.24 11.68 2.55
C LEU A 171 -12.59 11.04 2.24
N GLU A 172 -13.55 11.06 3.16
CA GLU A 172 -14.88 10.47 2.96
C GLU A 172 -15.81 11.33 2.10
N THR A 173 -15.47 12.60 1.91
CA THR A 173 -16.29 13.51 1.10
C THR A 173 -16.31 13.06 -0.36
N GLU A 174 -17.50 13.03 -0.95
CA GLU A 174 -17.68 12.88 -2.38
C GLU A 174 -17.30 14.20 -3.05
N LEU A 175 -16.15 14.22 -3.73
CA LEU A 175 -15.64 15.41 -4.40
C LEU A 175 -16.33 15.69 -5.72
N ALA A 176 -16.63 14.62 -6.43
CA ALA A 176 -17.32 14.68 -7.71
C ALA A 176 -18.13 13.42 -7.91
N SER A 177 -19.05 13.48 -8.87
CA SER A 177 -19.72 12.29 -9.40
C SER A 177 -19.71 12.34 -10.92
N ALA A 178 -19.50 11.18 -11.54
CA ALA A 178 -19.55 11.04 -12.99
C ALA A 178 -20.70 10.12 -13.41
N GLU A 179 -21.47 10.56 -14.40
CA GLU A 179 -22.60 9.83 -14.95
C GLU A 179 -22.17 9.06 -16.19
N LYS A 180 -22.47 7.75 -16.21
CA LYS A 180 -22.31 6.89 -17.37
C LYS A 180 -23.45 5.89 -17.42
N ASP A 181 -24.09 5.74 -18.57
CA ASP A 181 -25.18 4.80 -18.80
C ASP A 181 -26.34 4.93 -17.78
N GLY A 182 -26.64 6.18 -17.37
CA GLY A 182 -27.68 6.50 -16.39
C GLY A 182 -27.32 6.18 -14.92
N GLN A 183 -26.09 5.77 -14.66
CA GLN A 183 -25.57 5.54 -13.30
C GLN A 183 -24.60 6.65 -12.91
N ASN A 184 -24.85 7.21 -11.73
CA ASN A 184 -23.97 8.23 -11.13
C ASN A 184 -23.01 7.56 -10.16
N VAL A 185 -21.72 7.63 -10.45
CA VAL A 185 -20.67 6.96 -9.64
C VAL A 185 -19.82 8.00 -8.94
N PRO A 186 -19.72 7.94 -7.60
CA PRO A 186 -19.00 8.95 -6.81
C PRO A 186 -17.48 8.83 -6.96
N LEU A 187 -16.81 9.98 -6.90
CA LEU A 187 -15.36 10.14 -6.89
C LEU A 187 -14.94 10.77 -5.55
N LYS A 188 -14.04 10.10 -4.84
CA LYS A 188 -13.44 10.52 -3.58
C LYS A 188 -11.96 10.80 -3.75
N MET A 189 -11.30 11.38 -2.74
CA MET A 189 -9.86 11.60 -2.73
C MET A 189 -9.05 10.29 -2.72
N TYR A 190 -9.67 9.16 -2.39
CA TYR A 190 -8.99 7.86 -2.30
C TYR A 190 -9.74 6.77 -3.06
N HIS A 191 -9.00 5.73 -3.37
CA HIS A 191 -9.58 4.47 -3.86
C HIS A 191 -8.79 3.28 -3.30
N LYS A 192 -9.38 2.09 -3.35
CA LYS A 192 -8.71 0.84 -3.00
C LYS A 192 -8.25 0.12 -4.26
N TRP A 193 -7.03 -0.42 -4.22
CA TRP A 193 -6.49 -1.19 -5.32
C TRP A 193 -5.93 -2.53 -4.84
N PRO A 194 -6.29 -3.67 -5.50
CA PRO A 194 -5.77 -4.99 -5.15
C PRO A 194 -4.27 -5.08 -5.40
N VAL A 195 -3.51 -5.51 -4.40
CA VAL A 195 -2.03 -5.52 -4.47
C VAL A 195 -1.46 -6.50 -5.50
N ARG A 196 -2.21 -7.54 -5.87
CA ARG A 196 -1.79 -8.52 -6.89
C ARG A 196 -2.28 -8.19 -8.30
N LYS A 197 -3.01 -7.09 -8.47
CA LYS A 197 -3.49 -6.65 -9.78
C LYS A 197 -2.61 -5.51 -10.28
N PRO A 198 -1.88 -5.67 -11.41
CA PRO A 198 -1.10 -4.57 -11.98
C PRO A 198 -2.02 -3.40 -12.32
N ARG A 199 -1.51 -2.18 -12.11
CA ARG A 199 -2.27 -0.98 -12.52
C ARG A 199 -2.24 -0.87 -14.05
N PRO A 200 -3.35 -0.52 -14.67
CA PRO A 200 -3.37 -0.27 -16.10
C PRO A 200 -2.57 1.01 -16.42
N TYR A 201 -1.96 1.04 -17.57
CA TYR A 201 -1.26 2.21 -18.11
C TYR A 201 -1.75 2.47 -19.54
N ASN A 202 -1.76 3.72 -19.93
CA ASN A 202 -2.18 4.12 -21.27
C ASN A 202 -1.03 3.96 -22.27
N THR A 203 0.18 4.41 -21.90
CA THR A 203 1.35 4.38 -22.76
C THR A 203 2.56 3.85 -22.00
N ARG A 204 3.31 2.96 -22.64
CA ARG A 204 4.60 2.50 -22.15
C ARG A 204 5.70 3.30 -22.83
N TYR A 205 6.52 3.97 -22.05
CA TYR A 205 7.68 4.70 -22.55
C TYR A 205 8.90 3.79 -22.60
N ASP A 206 9.81 4.07 -23.54
CA ASP A 206 11.11 3.42 -23.58
C ASP A 206 11.98 3.88 -22.41
N ALA A 207 12.77 2.96 -21.88
CA ALA A 207 13.65 3.21 -20.73
C ALA A 207 14.94 3.93 -21.19
N THR A 208 14.81 5.17 -21.70
CA THR A 208 15.91 5.97 -22.24
C THR A 208 16.41 7.06 -21.30
N VAL A 209 15.61 7.43 -20.28
CA VAL A 209 15.96 8.48 -19.33
C VAL A 209 16.62 7.87 -18.10
N PRO A 210 17.88 8.28 -17.75
CA PRO A 210 18.55 7.74 -16.58
C PRO A 210 17.91 8.22 -15.26
N LEU A 211 17.83 7.31 -14.29
CA LEU A 211 17.59 7.65 -12.90
C LEU A 211 18.93 8.07 -12.28
N LEU A 212 19.06 9.34 -11.89
CA LEU A 212 20.24 9.80 -11.18
C LEU A 212 20.12 9.37 -9.72
N THR A 213 21.00 8.47 -9.28
CA THR A 213 21.03 7.93 -7.93
C THR A 213 21.84 8.78 -6.97
N GLY A 214 22.64 9.72 -7.49
CA GLY A 214 23.62 10.51 -6.74
C GLY A 214 24.91 9.74 -6.38
N GLN A 215 25.00 8.48 -6.80
CA GLN A 215 26.19 7.65 -6.62
C GLN A 215 26.96 7.61 -7.93
N ARG A 216 28.11 8.34 -8.01
CA ARG A 216 28.88 8.49 -9.25
C ARG A 216 29.23 7.18 -9.94
N VAL A 217 29.56 6.13 -9.17
CA VAL A 217 29.90 4.82 -9.73
C VAL A 217 28.68 4.18 -10.42
N ILE A 218 27.52 4.27 -9.80
CA ILE A 218 26.26 3.74 -10.37
C ILE A 218 25.87 4.55 -11.58
N ASP A 219 25.80 5.87 -11.44
CA ASP A 219 25.33 6.78 -12.49
C ASP A 219 26.22 6.75 -13.75
N THR A 220 27.54 6.45 -13.59
CA THR A 220 28.49 6.43 -14.69
C THR A 220 28.65 5.04 -15.32
N PHE A 221 28.80 3.99 -14.51
CA PHE A 221 29.18 2.67 -15.02
C PHE A 221 28.02 1.66 -15.05
N PHE A 222 26.97 1.89 -14.24
CA PHE A 222 25.83 0.99 -14.11
C PHE A 222 24.51 1.79 -14.10
N PRO A 223 24.27 2.67 -15.08
CA PRO A 223 23.12 3.56 -15.04
C PRO A 223 21.81 2.78 -14.99
N ILE A 224 20.90 3.21 -14.11
CA ILE A 224 19.56 2.68 -14.01
C ILE A 224 18.62 3.62 -14.77
N ALA A 225 17.80 3.10 -15.65
CA ALA A 225 16.79 3.91 -16.32
C ALA A 225 15.58 4.16 -15.40
N LYS A 226 14.93 5.32 -15.57
CA LYS A 226 13.62 5.57 -14.96
C LYS A 226 12.63 4.52 -15.45
N GLY A 227 11.89 3.88 -14.51
CA GLY A 227 11.03 2.74 -14.80
C GLY A 227 11.77 1.41 -14.96
N GLY A 228 13.10 1.41 -14.83
CA GLY A 228 13.92 0.20 -14.85
C GLY A 228 14.03 -0.46 -13.47
N THR A 229 14.72 -1.61 -13.45
CA THR A 229 15.05 -2.34 -12.22
C THR A 229 16.55 -2.47 -12.07
N GLY A 230 17.03 -2.36 -10.83
CA GLY A 230 18.43 -2.57 -10.47
C GLY A 230 18.55 -3.59 -9.33
N SER A 231 19.67 -4.29 -9.28
CA SER A 231 19.99 -5.21 -8.18
C SER A 231 21.31 -4.82 -7.55
N ILE A 232 21.35 -4.84 -6.21
CA ILE A 232 22.57 -4.62 -5.41
C ILE A 232 22.87 -5.92 -4.65
N PRO A 233 23.46 -6.92 -5.32
CA PRO A 233 23.79 -8.19 -4.69
C PRO A 233 25.01 -8.05 -3.79
N GLY A 234 25.09 -8.90 -2.79
CA GLY A 234 26.30 -8.97 -1.93
C GLY A 234 26.06 -9.82 -0.69
N ALA A 235 27.14 -10.35 -0.14
CA ALA A 235 27.14 -11.07 1.12
C ALA A 235 26.81 -10.13 2.30
N PHE A 236 26.70 -10.68 3.48
CA PHE A 236 26.53 -9.92 4.71
C PHE A 236 27.69 -8.94 4.92
N GLY A 237 27.39 -7.71 5.35
CA GLY A 237 28.38 -6.67 5.63
C GLY A 237 28.98 -5.96 4.41
N THR A 238 28.49 -6.20 3.19
CA THR A 238 28.99 -5.56 1.96
C THR A 238 28.43 -4.16 1.70
N GLY A 239 27.63 -3.61 2.61
CA GLY A 239 27.10 -2.25 2.49
C GLY A 239 25.83 -2.11 1.63
N LYS A 240 25.10 -3.21 1.34
CA LYS A 240 23.84 -3.16 0.57
C LYS A 240 22.84 -2.16 1.11
N THR A 241 22.52 -2.27 2.39
CA THR A 241 21.55 -1.41 3.09
C THR A 241 21.99 0.05 3.02
N VAL A 242 23.27 0.32 3.32
CA VAL A 242 23.85 1.67 3.23
C VAL A 242 23.72 2.26 1.82
N THR A 243 23.98 1.44 0.80
CA THR A 243 23.87 1.87 -0.60
C THR A 243 22.40 2.19 -0.96
N LEU A 244 21.44 1.35 -0.52
CA LEU A 244 20.02 1.61 -0.72
C LEU A 244 19.54 2.89 -0.01
N HIS A 245 20.00 3.14 1.22
CA HIS A 245 19.71 4.39 1.94
C HIS A 245 20.27 5.61 1.21
N GLN A 246 21.48 5.52 0.64
CA GLN A 246 22.06 6.60 -0.15
C GLN A 246 21.25 6.86 -1.42
N ILE A 247 20.82 5.81 -2.12
CA ILE A 247 19.95 5.96 -3.30
C ILE A 247 18.62 6.60 -2.90
N ALA A 248 17.96 6.12 -1.85
CA ALA A 248 16.71 6.70 -1.36
C ALA A 248 16.84 8.20 -1.04
N LYS A 249 17.97 8.60 -0.46
CA LYS A 249 18.24 10.00 -0.10
C LYS A 249 18.51 10.89 -1.30
N TRP A 250 19.33 10.42 -2.26
CA TRP A 250 19.89 11.25 -3.32
C TRP A 250 19.19 11.11 -4.67
N ALA A 251 18.42 10.04 -4.89
CA ALA A 251 17.79 9.81 -6.18
C ALA A 251 16.85 10.94 -6.59
N ASN A 252 16.83 11.24 -7.88
CA ASN A 252 15.98 12.26 -8.47
C ASN A 252 14.53 11.79 -8.69
N SER A 253 14.01 10.95 -7.80
CA SER A 253 12.61 10.55 -7.73
C SER A 253 11.75 11.59 -7.00
N GLN A 254 10.48 11.68 -7.34
CA GLN A 254 9.52 12.52 -6.63
C GLN A 254 9.15 11.91 -5.27
N VAL A 255 8.80 10.62 -5.28
CA VAL A 255 8.43 9.85 -4.09
C VAL A 255 9.40 8.69 -3.91
N VAL A 256 9.68 8.33 -2.68
CA VAL A 256 10.46 7.16 -2.29
C VAL A 256 9.54 6.23 -1.50
N VAL A 257 9.41 4.99 -1.96
CA VAL A 257 8.77 3.94 -1.17
C VAL A 257 9.85 2.94 -0.76
N TYR A 258 10.20 2.95 0.52
CA TYR A 258 11.21 2.05 1.08
C TYR A 258 10.54 0.83 1.71
N ILE A 259 10.91 -0.37 1.25
CA ILE A 259 10.29 -1.62 1.69
C ILE A 259 11.35 -2.48 2.38
N GLY A 260 11.24 -2.61 3.68
CA GLY A 260 12.00 -3.61 4.46
C GLY A 260 11.29 -4.95 4.42
N CYS A 261 11.76 -5.86 3.55
CA CYS A 261 11.15 -7.17 3.36
C CYS A 261 11.96 -8.26 4.09
N GLY A 262 11.62 -8.54 5.34
CA GLY A 262 12.36 -9.49 6.17
C GLY A 262 13.71 -8.97 6.64
N GLU A 263 13.83 -7.67 6.78
CA GLU A 263 15.01 -7.00 7.33
C GLU A 263 15.22 -7.36 8.80
N ARG A 264 16.44 -7.17 9.27
CA ARG A 264 16.74 -7.33 10.70
C ARG A 264 16.09 -6.22 11.50
N GLY A 265 15.64 -6.55 12.71
CA GLY A 265 15.00 -5.58 13.59
C GLY A 265 15.86 -4.36 13.87
N ASN A 266 17.18 -4.52 14.06
CA ASN A 266 18.12 -3.42 14.28
C ASN A 266 18.27 -2.54 13.02
N GLU A 267 18.41 -3.12 11.81
CA GLU A 267 18.52 -2.37 10.56
C GLU A 267 17.23 -1.58 10.29
N MET A 268 16.09 -2.19 10.54
CA MET A 268 14.80 -1.50 10.41
C MET A 268 14.64 -0.40 11.46
N THR A 269 15.09 -0.60 12.71
CA THR A 269 15.07 0.43 13.73
C THR A 269 15.95 1.62 13.33
N GLU A 270 17.12 1.38 12.74
CA GLU A 270 18.01 2.42 12.22
C GLU A 270 17.28 3.27 11.16
N VAL A 271 16.61 2.63 10.17
CA VAL A 271 15.78 3.35 9.19
C VAL A 271 14.71 4.19 9.87
N LEU A 272 13.98 3.63 10.83
CA LEU A 272 12.88 4.30 11.52
C LEU A 272 13.33 5.49 12.37
N VAL A 273 14.55 5.44 12.89
CA VAL A 273 15.14 6.51 13.69
C VAL A 273 15.80 7.55 12.78
N GLU A 274 16.55 7.13 11.76
CA GLU A 274 17.33 8.05 10.93
C GLU A 274 16.48 8.79 9.89
N PHE A 275 15.58 8.11 9.17
CA PHE A 275 14.82 8.71 8.06
C PHE A 275 14.04 9.97 8.45
N PRO A 276 13.38 10.04 9.62
CA PRO A 276 12.71 11.27 10.05
C PRO A 276 13.66 12.47 10.25
N HIS A 277 14.95 12.22 10.50
CA HIS A 277 15.96 13.27 10.71
C HIS A 277 16.74 13.61 9.43
N LEU A 278 16.61 12.79 8.37
CA LEU A 278 17.24 13.08 7.09
C LEU A 278 16.54 14.24 6.40
N LYS A 279 17.35 15.07 5.76
CA LYS A 279 16.85 16.16 4.90
C LYS A 279 17.03 15.78 3.44
N ASP A 280 16.02 16.09 2.64
CA ASP A 280 16.13 16.01 1.18
C ASP A 280 17.19 17.02 0.72
N PRO A 281 18.26 16.56 0.05
CA PRO A 281 19.39 17.42 -0.30
C PRO A 281 19.04 18.51 -1.32
N ARG A 282 17.91 18.39 -2.03
CA ARG A 282 17.46 19.36 -3.02
C ARG A 282 16.62 20.48 -2.42
N SER A 283 15.74 20.13 -1.49
CA SER A 283 14.79 21.07 -0.89
C SER A 283 15.18 21.54 0.51
N GLY A 284 16.07 20.80 1.21
CA GLY A 284 16.41 21.01 2.62
C GLY A 284 15.32 20.61 3.61
N LYS A 285 14.14 20.18 3.12
CA LYS A 285 12.99 19.74 3.94
C LYS A 285 13.19 18.30 4.44
N PRO A 286 12.38 17.82 5.39
CA PRO A 286 12.44 16.43 5.84
C PRO A 286 12.29 15.44 4.68
N LEU A 287 13.13 14.41 4.62
CA LEU A 287 13.04 13.36 3.60
C LEU A 287 11.71 12.61 3.69
N MET A 288 11.16 12.50 4.88
CA MET A 288 9.85 11.87 5.12
C MET A 288 8.70 12.56 4.39
N ASP A 289 8.80 13.85 4.05
CA ASP A 289 7.76 14.59 3.32
C ASP A 289 7.57 14.08 1.88
N ARG A 290 8.44 13.19 1.41
CA ARG A 290 8.32 12.49 0.12
C ARG A 290 8.55 10.98 0.23
N THR A 291 8.52 10.40 1.44
CA THR A 291 8.84 8.99 1.67
C THR A 291 7.69 8.25 2.31
N VAL A 292 7.49 7.00 1.88
CA VAL A 292 6.63 6.01 2.54
C VAL A 292 7.52 4.85 2.98
N LEU A 293 7.36 4.40 4.22
CA LEU A 293 8.08 3.24 4.75
C LEU A 293 7.13 2.07 4.94
N VAL A 294 7.52 0.90 4.44
CA VAL A 294 6.83 -0.38 4.70
C VAL A 294 7.81 -1.27 5.45
N ALA A 295 7.54 -1.53 6.73
CA ALA A 295 8.45 -2.25 7.60
C ALA A 295 7.95 -3.67 7.88
N ASN A 296 8.71 -4.67 7.44
CA ASN A 296 8.49 -6.06 7.79
C ASN A 296 9.83 -6.69 8.21
N THR A 297 9.90 -7.11 9.48
CA THR A 297 11.12 -7.68 10.04
C THR A 297 11.19 -9.20 9.88
N SER A 298 12.40 -9.76 10.00
CA SER A 298 12.67 -11.19 9.75
C SER A 298 11.97 -12.14 10.72
N ASN A 299 11.50 -11.67 11.86
CA ASN A 299 10.72 -12.44 12.84
C ASN A 299 9.20 -12.45 12.57
N MET A 300 8.72 -11.63 11.63
CA MET A 300 7.32 -11.64 11.22
C MET A 300 7.02 -12.84 10.29
N PRO A 301 5.75 -13.28 10.18
CA PRO A 301 5.35 -14.37 9.30
C PRO A 301 5.78 -14.17 7.84
N VAL A 302 6.16 -15.26 7.17
CA VAL A 302 6.65 -15.23 5.77
C VAL A 302 5.61 -14.60 4.83
N ALA A 303 4.32 -14.89 5.05
CA ALA A 303 3.23 -14.30 4.28
C ALA A 303 3.23 -12.77 4.32
N ALA A 304 3.41 -12.19 5.51
CA ALA A 304 3.46 -10.74 5.68
C ALA A 304 4.68 -10.13 4.98
N ARG A 305 5.81 -10.84 4.92
CA ARG A 305 7.01 -10.40 4.17
C ARG A 305 6.73 -10.34 2.68
N GLU A 306 6.13 -11.39 2.12
CA GLU A 306 5.74 -11.41 0.71
C GLU A 306 4.74 -10.29 0.40
N ALA A 307 3.70 -10.13 1.23
CA ALA A 307 2.71 -9.07 1.08
C ALA A 307 3.32 -7.66 1.08
N SER A 308 4.38 -7.42 1.88
CA SER A 308 5.03 -6.11 1.96
C SER A 308 5.59 -5.63 0.61
N ILE A 309 6.07 -6.55 -0.23
CA ILE A 309 6.56 -6.23 -1.57
C ILE A 309 5.40 -5.73 -2.44
N TYR A 310 4.30 -6.49 -2.51
CA TYR A 310 3.14 -6.12 -3.30
C TYR A 310 2.49 -4.83 -2.80
N THR A 311 2.36 -4.68 -1.49
CA THR A 311 1.85 -3.46 -0.84
C THR A 311 2.68 -2.24 -1.22
N GLY A 312 3.99 -2.32 -1.05
CA GLY A 312 4.88 -1.20 -1.33
C GLY A 312 4.95 -0.83 -2.82
N VAL A 313 5.01 -1.83 -3.71
CA VAL A 313 4.98 -1.59 -5.17
C VAL A 313 3.63 -0.99 -5.60
N THR A 314 2.52 -1.39 -4.98
CA THR A 314 1.20 -0.83 -5.31
C THR A 314 1.07 0.62 -4.82
N ILE A 315 1.69 0.97 -3.70
CA ILE A 315 1.77 2.35 -3.21
C ILE A 315 2.63 3.20 -4.14
N ALA A 316 3.79 2.70 -4.61
CA ALA A 316 4.69 3.39 -5.55
C ALA A 316 4.08 3.57 -6.93
#